data_25d3582f13782e24aa36276e25e2622f
#
_entry.id   25d3582f13782e24aa36276e25e2622f
#
_cell.length_a   1.000
_cell.length_b   1.000
_cell.length_c   1.000
_cell.angle_alpha   90.00
_cell.angle_beta   90.00
_cell.angle_gamma   90.00
#
_symmetry.space_group_name_H-M   'P 1'
#
loop_
_entity.id
_entity.type
_entity.pdbx_description
1 polymer ?
#
loop_
_entity_poly.entity_id
_entity_poly.type
_entity_poly.pdbx_seq_one_letter_code
_entity_poly.pdbx_strand_id
1 'polypeptide(L)'
;MLVSLFLWFLLSFSFWGVGKLLANNFGPASMREDYPETSYFFLGLSVCGLLSGIWWLVYPVNYHFAAIINGIGIGYGLACLPAFPDINFKKPLFMLAAAIFLLAMLMKSAGPTGFYDCGLYYVQTIRWVQQFPVAPGLANLHIRFGNASLWHIFSAAYDLPF
;
A
#
# COMPACT_ATOMS: atom_id res chain seq x y z
N MET A 1 4.37 -18.01 -2.03
CA MET A 1 5.63 -17.27 -1.82
C MET A 1 6.07 -16.48 -3.05
N LEU A 2 6.31 -17.09 -4.23
CA LEU A 2 6.74 -16.33 -5.43
C LEU A 2 5.69 -15.30 -5.87
N VAL A 3 4.41 -15.65 -5.85
CA VAL A 3 3.30 -14.72 -6.15
C VAL A 3 3.29 -13.55 -5.18
N SER A 4 3.46 -13.79 -3.88
CA SER A 4 3.49 -12.74 -2.86
C SER A 4 4.68 -11.78 -3.08
N LEU A 5 5.86 -12.33 -3.40
CA LEU A 5 7.04 -11.53 -3.76
C LEU A 5 6.79 -10.64 -4.99
N PHE A 6 6.22 -11.23 -6.03
CA PHE A 6 5.89 -10.50 -7.24
C PHE A 6 4.89 -9.37 -6.96
N LEU A 7 3.83 -9.65 -6.19
CA LEU A 7 2.85 -8.64 -5.79
C LEU A 7 3.49 -7.53 -4.95
N TRP A 8 4.33 -7.86 -3.98
CA TRP A 8 5.01 -6.85 -3.18
C TRP A 8 5.92 -5.95 -4.02
N PHE A 9 6.63 -6.54 -4.97
CA PHE A 9 7.46 -5.76 -5.89
C PHE A 9 6.60 -4.84 -6.77
N LEU A 10 5.53 -5.38 -7.34
CA LEU A 10 4.59 -4.64 -8.18
C LEU A 10 3.95 -3.47 -7.43
N LEU A 11 3.47 -3.71 -6.21
CA LEU A 11 2.87 -2.67 -5.36
C LEU A 11 3.90 -1.61 -4.96
N SER A 12 5.11 -2.03 -4.57
CA SER A 12 6.18 -1.09 -4.23
C SER A 12 6.56 -0.21 -5.41
N PHE A 13 6.64 -0.77 -6.59
CA PHE A 13 6.88 -0.04 -7.83
C PHE A 13 5.74 0.93 -8.14
N SER A 14 4.48 0.49 -7.95
CA SER A 14 3.31 1.34 -8.12
C SER A 14 3.32 2.54 -7.16
N PHE A 15 3.56 2.32 -5.87
CA PHE A 15 3.62 3.42 -4.89
C PHE A 15 4.77 4.39 -5.19
N TRP A 16 5.93 3.87 -5.60
CA TRP A 16 7.02 4.72 -6.07
C TRP A 16 6.59 5.57 -7.27
N GLY A 17 5.90 5.00 -8.26
CA GLY A 17 5.40 5.72 -9.42
C GLY A 17 4.39 6.80 -9.07
N VAL A 18 3.44 6.53 -8.16
CA VAL A 18 2.50 7.55 -7.66
C VAL A 18 3.24 8.68 -6.95
N GLY A 19 4.20 8.36 -6.09
CA GLY A 19 5.00 9.38 -5.40
C GLY A 19 5.84 10.23 -6.34
N LYS A 20 6.43 9.61 -7.38
CA LYS A 20 7.18 10.30 -8.42
C LYS A 20 6.27 11.22 -9.25
N LEU A 21 5.07 10.75 -9.60
CA LEU A 21 4.04 11.56 -10.29
C LEU A 21 3.73 12.82 -9.50
N LEU A 22 3.50 12.69 -8.20
CA LEU A 22 3.17 13.82 -7.33
C LEU A 22 4.35 14.78 -7.17
N ALA A 23 5.53 14.27 -6.88
CA ALA A 23 6.73 15.09 -6.72
C ALA A 23 7.06 15.88 -7.99
N ASN A 24 6.92 15.25 -9.16
CA ASN A 24 7.24 15.90 -10.44
C ASN A 24 6.22 16.97 -10.84
N ASN A 25 4.94 16.82 -10.48
CA ASN A 25 3.91 17.75 -10.91
C ASN A 25 3.54 18.78 -9.84
N PHE A 26 3.65 18.44 -8.57
CA PHE A 26 3.18 19.28 -7.46
C PHE A 26 4.27 19.60 -6.43
N GLY A 27 5.40 18.88 -6.46
CA GLY A 27 6.51 19.09 -5.54
C GLY A 27 7.37 20.29 -5.91
N PRO A 28 8.03 20.91 -4.92
CA PRO A 28 9.04 21.95 -5.17
C PRO A 28 10.24 21.37 -5.93
N ALA A 29 11.00 22.21 -6.63
CA ALA A 29 12.16 21.79 -7.42
C ALA A 29 13.19 21.01 -6.60
N SER A 30 13.45 21.42 -5.35
CA SER A 30 14.33 20.74 -4.42
C SER A 30 13.92 19.28 -4.15
N MET A 31 12.64 18.97 -4.22
CA MET A 31 12.14 17.59 -4.02
C MET A 31 12.58 16.65 -5.15
N ARG A 32 12.85 17.17 -6.32
CA ARG A 32 13.27 16.38 -7.50
C ARG A 32 14.78 16.10 -7.52
N GLU A 33 15.56 16.95 -6.90
CA GLU A 33 17.03 16.92 -6.98
C GLU A 33 17.67 16.33 -5.71
N ASP A 34 17.11 16.63 -4.53
CA ASP A 34 17.76 16.36 -3.25
C ASP A 34 17.23 15.13 -2.53
N TYR A 35 16.04 14.62 -2.89
CA TYR A 35 15.41 13.52 -2.15
C TYR A 35 15.76 12.14 -2.72
N PRO A 36 16.08 11.17 -1.83
CA PRO A 36 16.35 9.80 -2.26
C PRO A 36 15.09 9.15 -2.86
N GLU A 37 15.27 8.25 -3.80
CA GLU A 37 14.16 7.55 -4.49
C GLU A 37 13.21 6.83 -3.54
N THR A 38 13.70 6.39 -2.36
CA THR A 38 12.86 5.80 -1.32
C THR A 38 11.80 6.75 -0.77
N SER A 39 12.06 8.07 -0.81
CA SER A 39 11.08 9.08 -0.36
C SER A 39 9.83 9.09 -1.22
N TYR A 40 9.97 8.85 -2.52
CA TYR A 40 8.82 8.76 -3.43
C TYR A 40 7.95 7.56 -3.13
N PHE A 41 8.54 6.43 -2.74
CA PHE A 41 7.77 5.27 -2.29
C PHE A 41 6.89 5.61 -1.07
N PHE A 42 7.48 6.23 -0.03
CA PHE A 42 6.71 6.61 1.16
C PHE A 42 5.68 7.70 0.87
N LEU A 43 5.99 8.65 0.02
CA LEU A 43 5.03 9.66 -0.43
C LEU A 43 3.84 9.01 -1.14
N GLY A 44 4.10 8.12 -2.09
CA GLY A 44 3.06 7.40 -2.82
C GLY A 44 2.21 6.52 -1.92
N LEU A 45 2.83 5.76 -1.01
CA LEU A 45 2.12 4.94 -0.04
C LEU A 45 1.19 5.78 0.85
N SER A 46 1.69 6.91 1.36
CA SER A 46 0.90 7.82 2.20
C SER A 46 -0.28 8.42 1.46
N VAL A 47 -0.06 8.86 0.22
CA VAL A 47 -1.12 9.44 -0.61
C VAL A 47 -2.14 8.39 -1.03
N CYS A 48 -1.72 7.18 -1.40
CA CYS A 48 -2.65 6.08 -1.68
C CYS A 48 -3.52 5.74 -0.46
N GLY A 49 -2.94 5.76 0.75
CA GLY A 49 -3.69 5.61 1.99
C GLY A 49 -4.73 6.72 2.19
N LEU A 50 -4.35 7.98 2.02
CA LEU A 50 -5.27 9.12 2.11
C LEU A 50 -6.38 9.05 1.05
N LEU A 51 -6.02 8.74 -0.19
CA LEU A 51 -7.00 8.61 -1.28
C LEU A 51 -7.98 7.46 -1.03
N SER A 52 -7.53 6.35 -0.43
CA SER A 52 -8.45 5.26 -0.05
C SER A 52 -9.48 5.74 0.98
N GLY A 53 -9.06 6.55 1.96
CA GLY A 53 -9.96 7.13 2.95
C GLY A 53 -10.99 8.08 2.32
N ILE A 54 -10.56 8.98 1.43
CA ILE A 54 -11.43 9.90 0.72
C ILE A 54 -12.39 9.13 -0.21
N TRP A 55 -11.90 8.14 -0.93
CA TRP A 55 -12.71 7.28 -1.80
C TRP A 55 -13.80 6.55 -1.03
N TRP A 56 -13.47 6.03 0.16
CA TRP A 56 -14.41 5.32 1.01
C TRP A 56 -15.60 6.16 1.48
N LEU A 57 -15.47 7.48 1.56
CA LEU A 57 -16.58 8.35 1.91
C LEU A 57 -17.77 8.22 0.94
N VAL A 58 -17.49 7.87 -0.32
CA VAL A 58 -18.49 7.87 -1.41
C VAL A 58 -18.69 6.49 -2.02
N TYR A 59 -17.65 5.65 -2.00
CA TYR A 59 -17.63 4.36 -2.69
C TYR A 59 -16.84 3.29 -1.91
N PRO A 60 -17.19 2.00 -2.04
CA PRO A 60 -16.44 0.91 -1.44
C PRO A 60 -14.98 0.88 -1.91
N VAL A 61 -14.06 0.61 -0.99
CA VAL A 61 -12.63 0.44 -1.32
C VAL A 61 -12.35 -1.03 -1.60
N ASN A 62 -12.25 -1.37 -2.86
CA ASN A 62 -12.07 -2.74 -3.33
C ASN A 62 -11.03 -2.80 -4.47
N TYR A 63 -10.97 -3.91 -5.20
CA TYR A 63 -10.04 -4.13 -6.30
C TYR A 63 -10.15 -3.09 -7.44
N HIS A 64 -11.30 -2.43 -7.63
CA HIS A 64 -11.43 -1.35 -8.63
C HIS A 64 -10.58 -0.15 -8.24
N PHE A 65 -10.64 0.26 -6.96
CA PHE A 65 -9.79 1.32 -6.45
C PHE A 65 -8.31 0.93 -6.61
N ALA A 66 -7.95 -0.29 -6.19
CA ALA A 66 -6.58 -0.79 -6.32
C ALA A 66 -6.11 -0.80 -7.78
N ALA A 67 -6.95 -1.24 -8.72
CA ALA A 67 -6.62 -1.30 -10.14
C ALA A 67 -6.34 0.10 -10.72
N ILE A 68 -7.18 1.09 -10.38
CA ILE A 68 -7.03 2.47 -10.85
C ILE A 68 -5.70 3.06 -10.32
N ILE A 69 -5.49 3.00 -9.01
CA ILE A 69 -4.31 3.60 -8.38
C ILE A 69 -3.01 2.90 -8.84
N ASN A 70 -3.01 1.57 -8.87
CA ASN A 70 -1.83 0.83 -9.33
C ASN A 70 -1.60 1.00 -10.84
N GLY A 71 -2.66 1.10 -11.65
CA GLY A 71 -2.53 1.39 -13.07
C GLY A 71 -1.85 2.74 -13.33
N ILE A 72 -2.25 3.78 -12.60
CA ILE A 72 -1.61 5.09 -12.66
C ILE A 72 -0.16 5.01 -12.20
N GLY A 73 0.10 4.38 -11.05
CA GLY A 73 1.44 4.28 -10.49
C GLY A 73 2.40 3.49 -11.38
N ILE A 74 1.97 2.34 -11.89
CA ILE A 74 2.78 1.52 -12.78
C ILE A 74 3.01 2.25 -14.12
N GLY A 75 1.96 2.84 -14.70
CA GLY A 75 2.07 3.56 -15.97
C GLY A 75 3.07 4.72 -15.89
N TYR A 76 2.97 5.54 -14.84
CA TYR A 76 3.93 6.63 -14.65
C TYR A 76 5.32 6.12 -14.25
N GLY A 77 5.40 5.09 -13.42
CA GLY A 77 6.66 4.45 -13.06
C GLY A 77 7.42 3.92 -14.28
N LEU A 78 6.73 3.27 -15.21
CA LEU A 78 7.32 2.80 -16.47
C LEU A 78 7.85 3.97 -17.33
N ALA A 79 7.12 5.08 -17.39
CA ALA A 79 7.57 6.28 -18.11
C ALA A 79 8.84 6.90 -17.47
N CYS A 80 9.06 6.70 -16.18
CA CYS A 80 10.22 7.21 -15.43
C CYS A 80 11.38 6.21 -15.32
N LEU A 81 11.25 4.99 -15.84
CA LEU A 81 12.29 3.94 -15.74
C LEU A 81 13.70 4.40 -16.18
N PRO A 82 13.88 5.21 -17.24
CA PRO A 82 15.20 5.69 -17.63
C PRO A 82 15.91 6.52 -16.56
N ALA A 83 15.16 7.06 -15.60
CA ALA A 83 15.67 7.84 -14.48
C ALA A 83 15.88 6.99 -13.20
N PHE A 84 15.81 5.67 -13.28
CA PHE A 84 16.01 4.80 -12.13
C PHE A 84 17.48 4.87 -11.71
N PRO A 85 17.79 5.15 -10.43
CA PRO A 85 19.16 5.27 -9.97
C PRO A 85 19.86 3.91 -10.03
N ASP A 86 21.16 3.93 -10.30
CA ASP A 86 22.01 2.77 -10.18
C ASP A 86 21.96 2.24 -8.74
N ILE A 87 21.42 1.05 -8.56
CA ILE A 87 21.38 0.41 -7.25
C ILE A 87 22.81 -0.01 -6.89
N ASN A 88 23.39 0.72 -5.95
CA ASN A 88 24.75 0.46 -5.51
C ASN A 88 24.80 -0.72 -4.52
N PHE A 89 25.07 -1.92 -5.04
CA PHE A 89 25.21 -3.16 -4.26
C PHE A 89 26.50 -3.26 -3.43
N LYS A 90 27.20 -2.16 -3.17
CA LYS A 90 28.52 -2.18 -2.50
C LYS A 90 28.51 -2.51 -1.00
N LYS A 91 27.35 -2.82 -0.41
CA LYS A 91 27.24 -3.18 1.01
C LYS A 91 26.67 -4.58 1.18
N PRO A 92 27.47 -5.65 1.03
CA PRO A 92 26.97 -7.03 1.03
C PRO A 92 26.29 -7.41 2.35
N LEU A 93 26.75 -6.91 3.48
CA LEU A 93 26.12 -7.17 4.78
C LEU A 93 24.71 -6.56 4.86
N PHE A 94 24.51 -5.35 4.34
CA PHE A 94 23.20 -4.72 4.28
C PHE A 94 22.25 -5.50 3.36
N MET A 95 22.74 -5.95 2.20
CA MET A 95 21.94 -6.76 1.28
C MET A 95 21.54 -8.09 1.90
N LEU A 96 22.45 -8.75 2.63
CA LEU A 96 22.14 -9.99 3.34
C LEU A 96 21.08 -9.76 4.42
N ALA A 97 21.23 -8.70 5.23
CA ALA A 97 20.24 -8.36 6.26
C ALA A 97 18.86 -8.04 5.66
N ALA A 98 18.81 -7.29 4.55
CA ALA A 98 17.58 -7.01 3.84
C ALA A 98 16.95 -8.29 3.26
N ALA A 99 17.74 -9.20 2.70
CA ALA A 99 17.25 -10.48 2.19
C ALA A 99 16.68 -11.37 3.31
N ILE A 100 17.35 -11.45 4.46
CA ILE A 100 16.86 -12.19 5.63
C ILE A 100 15.55 -11.56 6.13
N PHE A 101 15.48 -10.24 6.24
CA PHE A 101 14.27 -9.54 6.66
C PHE A 101 13.10 -9.80 5.70
N LEU A 102 13.32 -9.69 4.39
CA LEU A 102 12.31 -9.98 3.37
C LEU A 102 11.84 -11.44 3.45
N LEU A 103 12.75 -12.38 3.63
CA LEU A 103 12.40 -13.80 3.79
C LEU A 103 11.55 -14.02 5.05
N ALA A 104 11.91 -13.42 6.17
CA ALA A 104 11.13 -13.50 7.41
C ALA A 104 9.73 -12.91 7.24
N MET A 105 9.61 -11.76 6.57
CA MET A 105 8.31 -11.14 6.25
C MET A 105 7.46 -12.04 5.34
N LEU A 106 8.05 -12.67 4.33
CA LEU A 106 7.36 -13.60 3.44
C LEU A 106 6.86 -14.84 4.17
N MET A 107 7.69 -15.42 5.03
CA MET A 107 7.29 -16.55 5.85
C MET A 107 6.13 -16.18 6.78
N LYS A 108 6.17 -14.98 7.37
CA LYS A 108 5.10 -14.48 8.22
C LYS A 108 3.82 -14.21 7.44
N SER A 109 3.90 -13.66 6.24
CA SER A 109 2.73 -13.37 5.39
C SER A 109 2.07 -14.62 4.80
N ALA A 110 2.83 -15.70 4.64
CA ALA A 110 2.31 -16.98 4.14
C ALA A 110 1.64 -17.83 5.24
N GLY A 111 1.82 -17.45 6.51
CA GLY A 111 1.23 -18.15 7.64
C GLY A 111 -0.19 -17.67 7.96
N PRO A 112 -0.98 -18.47 8.70
CA PRO A 112 -2.29 -18.04 9.16
C PRO A 112 -2.16 -16.84 10.07
N THR A 113 -3.15 -15.91 9.99
CA THR A 113 -3.26 -14.78 10.91
C THR A 113 -3.56 -15.30 12.31
N GLY A 114 -2.55 -15.39 13.17
CA GLY A 114 -2.66 -15.93 14.53
C GLY A 114 -3.23 -14.95 15.56
N PHE A 115 -3.70 -13.78 15.15
CA PHE A 115 -4.27 -12.80 16.07
C PHE A 115 -5.76 -13.06 16.28
N TYR A 116 -6.14 -13.26 17.53
CA TYR A 116 -7.53 -13.44 17.97
C TYR A 116 -8.46 -12.34 17.42
N ASP A 117 -8.00 -11.12 17.44
CA ASP A 117 -8.75 -9.94 16.98
C ASP A 117 -9.02 -9.95 15.45
N CYS A 118 -8.23 -10.65 14.66
CA CYS A 118 -8.47 -10.78 13.22
C CYS A 118 -9.81 -11.46 12.92
N GLY A 119 -10.14 -12.54 13.65
CA GLY A 119 -11.40 -13.25 13.49
C GLY A 119 -12.61 -12.48 14.03
N LEU A 120 -12.39 -11.64 15.05
CA LEU A 120 -13.49 -10.95 15.73
C LEU A 120 -13.98 -9.70 14.98
N TYR A 121 -13.09 -8.81 14.56
CA TYR A 121 -13.50 -7.53 13.98
C TYR A 121 -12.65 -7.00 12.82
N TYR A 122 -11.34 -7.32 12.72
CA TYR A 122 -10.53 -6.78 11.63
C TYR A 122 -11.00 -7.25 10.26
N VAL A 123 -11.21 -8.56 10.08
CA VAL A 123 -11.70 -9.12 8.81
C VAL A 123 -13.08 -8.58 8.48
N GLN A 124 -13.95 -8.44 9.48
CA GLN A 124 -15.28 -7.88 9.29
C GLN A 124 -15.22 -6.41 8.87
N THR A 125 -14.37 -5.61 9.50
CA THR A 125 -14.17 -4.19 9.14
C THR A 125 -13.68 -4.08 7.70
N ILE A 126 -12.69 -4.89 7.29
CA ILE A 126 -12.17 -4.89 5.92
C ILE A 126 -13.28 -5.24 4.93
N ARG A 127 -14.07 -6.30 5.20
CA ARG A 127 -15.20 -6.69 4.33
C ARG A 127 -16.28 -5.60 4.20
N TRP A 128 -16.57 -4.88 5.28
CA TRP A 128 -17.49 -3.75 5.22
C TRP A 128 -16.97 -2.64 4.32
N VAL A 129 -15.70 -2.29 4.46
CA VAL A 129 -15.04 -1.28 3.62
C VAL A 129 -15.03 -1.69 2.15
N GLN A 130 -14.88 -2.99 1.86
CA GLN A 130 -14.90 -3.53 0.50
C GLN A 130 -16.29 -3.53 -0.15
N GLN A 131 -17.34 -3.64 0.65
CA GLN A 131 -18.71 -3.79 0.14
C GLN A 131 -19.52 -2.50 0.20
N PHE A 132 -19.21 -1.62 1.14
CA PHE A 132 -20.00 -0.44 1.41
C PHE A 132 -19.13 0.81 1.57
N PRO A 133 -19.62 1.98 1.14
CA PRO A 133 -19.03 3.24 1.55
C PRO A 133 -19.16 3.42 3.07
N VAL A 134 -18.62 4.51 3.61
CA VAL A 134 -18.71 4.78 5.03
C VAL A 134 -20.17 4.73 5.51
N ALA A 135 -20.42 3.86 6.49
CA ALA A 135 -21.75 3.71 7.10
C ALA A 135 -21.75 4.37 8.48
N PRO A 136 -22.40 5.56 8.64
CA PRO A 136 -22.51 6.19 9.94
C PRO A 136 -23.24 5.27 10.93
N GLY A 137 -22.78 5.23 12.17
CA GLY A 137 -23.43 4.47 13.22
C GLY A 137 -22.99 3.02 13.40
N LEU A 138 -21.99 2.53 12.66
CA LEU A 138 -21.44 1.18 12.85
C LEU A 138 -20.94 0.96 14.29
N ALA A 139 -20.43 2.00 14.95
CA ALA A 139 -20.04 1.96 16.36
C ALA A 139 -21.20 1.62 17.30
N ASN A 140 -22.44 1.88 16.91
CA ASN A 140 -23.64 1.54 17.69
C ASN A 140 -23.92 0.03 17.68
N LEU A 141 -23.48 -0.70 16.63
CA LEU A 141 -23.57 -2.15 16.59
C LEU A 141 -22.49 -2.78 17.48
N HIS A 142 -21.28 -2.30 17.38
CA HIS A 142 -20.17 -2.70 18.21
C HIS A 142 -19.10 -1.62 18.19
N ILE A 143 -18.63 -1.20 19.38
CA ILE A 143 -17.68 -0.08 19.54
C ILE A 143 -16.40 -0.25 18.69
N ARG A 144 -15.95 -1.47 18.47
CA ARG A 144 -14.76 -1.77 17.68
C ARG A 144 -14.94 -1.53 16.19
N PHE A 145 -16.16 -1.50 15.67
CA PHE A 145 -16.43 -1.14 14.28
C PHE A 145 -16.31 0.37 14.02
N GLY A 146 -16.30 1.18 15.08
CA GLY A 146 -15.98 2.61 14.98
C GLY A 146 -14.48 2.90 14.79
N ASN A 147 -13.62 1.93 14.97
CA ASN A 147 -12.16 2.07 14.86
C ASN A 147 -11.63 1.75 13.46
N ALA A 148 -12.33 2.11 12.40
CA ALA A 148 -11.80 1.99 11.04
C ALA A 148 -10.61 2.94 10.86
N SER A 149 -9.39 2.44 11.08
CA SER A 149 -8.17 3.20 10.82
C SER A 149 -7.94 3.33 9.31
N LEU A 150 -7.23 4.38 8.92
CA LEU A 150 -6.84 4.57 7.52
C LEU A 150 -6.09 3.35 6.95
N TRP A 151 -5.34 2.64 7.80
CA TRP A 151 -4.66 1.39 7.45
C TRP A 151 -5.65 0.27 7.08
N HIS A 152 -6.74 0.08 7.84
CA HIS A 152 -7.76 -0.92 7.52
C HIS A 152 -8.47 -0.59 6.19
N ILE A 153 -8.76 0.70 5.97
CA ILE A 153 -9.40 1.16 4.73
C ILE A 153 -8.46 0.89 3.54
N PHE A 154 -7.19 1.25 3.66
CA PHE A 154 -6.19 1.00 2.64
C PHE A 154 -5.98 -0.51 2.40
N SER A 155 -5.92 -1.31 3.46
CA SER A 155 -5.76 -2.77 3.35
C SER A 155 -6.91 -3.43 2.60
N ALA A 156 -8.14 -2.88 2.69
CA ALA A 156 -9.31 -3.40 1.98
C ALA A 156 -9.13 -3.42 0.46
N ALA A 157 -8.37 -2.48 -0.10
CA ALA A 157 -8.07 -2.45 -1.53
C ALA A 157 -7.22 -3.65 -2.01
N TYR A 158 -6.45 -4.27 -1.09
CA TYR A 158 -5.47 -5.31 -1.39
C TYR A 158 -5.79 -6.66 -0.75
N ASP A 159 -6.87 -6.75 0.01
CA ASP A 159 -7.41 -8.00 0.51
C ASP A 159 -8.25 -8.67 -0.58
N LEU A 160 -7.58 -9.40 -1.45
CA LEU A 160 -8.23 -10.12 -2.55
C LEU A 160 -8.86 -11.41 -2.02
N PRO A 161 -10.12 -11.72 -2.38
CA PRO A 161 -10.73 -13.01 -2.07
C PRO A 161 -10.01 -14.10 -2.88
N PHE A 162 -9.25 -14.94 -2.19
CA PHE A 162 -8.72 -16.18 -2.72
C PHE A 162 -9.58 -17.35 -2.24
#